data_2ec8df65424d38c7120e52d8d0047cfa
#
_entry.id   2ec8df65424d38c7120e52d8d0047cfa
#
_cell.length_a   1.000
_cell.length_b   1.000
_cell.length_c   1.000
_cell.angle_alpha   90.00
_cell.angle_beta   90.00
_cell.angle_gamma   90.00
#
_symmetry.space_group_name_H-M   'P 1'
#
loop_
_entity.id
_entity.type
_entity.pdbx_description
1 polymer ?
#
loop_
_entity_poly.entity_id
_entity_poly.type
_entity_poly.pdbx_seq_one_letter_code
_entity_poly.pdbx_strand_id
1 'polypeptide(L)'
;MGIVLRQSFKNVVATYFGFAIGALNTLFLFIYFLSKAQYGLVSYVTSTATILSPFISFGVHNTWVRYYSAYTDRQEQAKLNLMLCFLPLLVILPATLLGSMAYEQIAQWLSAKNSEVRPYIWLIFLTAVAMAYFEIAYAWMRVQLKTVFGNFLKEVFHRVGVMLLLVAIYFGVIDFHQFMWGVFGVYALRMLLMMVTAFYVRRPTFAWGLPQGKKEVFLYSLFIILSGSVASLLMDIDKFMLNQYLPIGEIAVYNVAIFTATVIAIPYRSMYQIVSPLTAQFMNQGKEEELSDLYKRSTINTYFVSMVICVLIIVNAQQCYALLPDKDYSTGLGVLIIISVVKLSDALVGFNNAVLLNSPYYRTVLFLGVFLVIGTVLMNMWLIPLYGINGAGIATLIAFTSYNLLKSVFVYRKYGLQPFYKETLQTSLFGIITIGGFFFWDFPFHPIVNISLKSLLVGGLSIFFLLKFNLSQELVKLIRRSLNLH
;
A
#
# COMPACT_ATOMS: atom_id res chain seq x y z
N MET A 1 -29.22 2.63 -5.84
CA MET A 1 -28.10 1.65 -6.02
C MET A 1 -27.23 1.90 -7.27
N GLY A 2 -27.76 2.34 -8.41
CA GLY A 2 -26.98 2.49 -9.66
C GLY A 2 -25.79 3.45 -9.65
N ILE A 3 -25.87 4.60 -8.94
CA ILE A 3 -24.79 5.60 -8.92
C ILE A 3 -23.57 5.08 -8.14
N VAL A 4 -23.80 4.47 -6.98
CA VAL A 4 -22.71 3.92 -6.13
C VAL A 4 -22.00 2.78 -6.86
N LEU A 5 -22.73 1.85 -7.47
CA LEU A 5 -22.16 0.73 -8.21
C LEU A 5 -21.32 1.21 -9.41
N ARG A 6 -21.83 2.19 -10.15
CA ARG A 6 -21.13 2.78 -11.30
C ARG A 6 -19.85 3.51 -10.89
N GLN A 7 -19.87 4.25 -9.78
CA GLN A 7 -18.66 4.91 -9.26
C GLN A 7 -17.64 3.88 -8.74
N SER A 8 -18.10 2.85 -8.02
CA SER A 8 -17.23 1.78 -7.53
C SER A 8 -16.52 1.07 -8.67
N PHE A 9 -17.23 0.70 -9.76
CA PHE A 9 -16.62 0.09 -10.93
C PHE A 9 -15.56 0.98 -11.57
N LYS A 10 -15.85 2.28 -11.78
CA LYS A 10 -14.86 3.22 -12.32
C LYS A 10 -13.63 3.37 -11.43
N ASN A 11 -13.83 3.38 -10.11
CA ASN A 11 -12.73 3.46 -9.15
C ASN A 11 -11.85 2.20 -9.21
N VAL A 12 -12.44 1.03 -9.32
CA VAL A 12 -11.71 -0.24 -9.47
C VAL A 12 -10.88 -0.24 -10.75
N VAL A 13 -11.48 0.11 -11.89
CA VAL A 13 -10.78 0.20 -13.18
C VAL A 13 -9.61 1.19 -13.10
N ALA A 14 -9.82 2.39 -12.54
CA ALA A 14 -8.76 3.37 -12.37
C ALA A 14 -7.63 2.85 -11.49
N THR A 15 -7.93 2.12 -10.42
CA THR A 15 -6.93 1.55 -9.50
C THR A 15 -6.08 0.48 -10.20
N TYR A 16 -6.69 -0.46 -10.93
CA TYR A 16 -5.94 -1.49 -11.65
C TYR A 16 -5.11 -0.91 -12.81
N PHE A 17 -5.68 0.03 -13.55
CA PHE A 17 -4.95 0.71 -14.62
C PHE A 17 -3.76 1.51 -14.06
N GLY A 18 -3.98 2.23 -12.97
CA GLY A 18 -2.90 2.92 -12.26
C GLY A 18 -1.82 1.94 -11.78
N PHE A 19 -2.21 0.77 -11.24
CA PHE A 19 -1.26 -0.25 -10.83
C PHE A 19 -0.41 -0.77 -11.99
N ALA A 20 -1.02 -0.99 -13.16
CA ALA A 20 -0.30 -1.42 -14.37
C ALA A 20 0.72 -0.38 -14.84
N ILE A 21 0.35 0.93 -14.84
CA ILE A 21 1.32 2.01 -15.13
C ILE A 21 2.42 2.07 -14.08
N GLY A 22 2.07 1.90 -12.79
CA GLY A 22 3.03 1.81 -11.70
C GLY A 22 4.01 0.66 -11.89
N ALA A 23 3.55 -0.50 -12.35
CA ALA A 23 4.40 -1.64 -12.67
C ALA A 23 5.36 -1.32 -13.83
N LEU A 24 4.86 -0.70 -14.90
CA LEU A 24 5.69 -0.27 -16.01
C LEU A 24 6.78 0.71 -15.56
N ASN A 25 6.41 1.71 -14.77
CA ASN A 25 7.38 2.65 -14.20
C ASN A 25 8.42 1.95 -13.33
N THR A 26 7.98 1.19 -12.33
CA THR A 26 8.85 0.64 -11.27
C THR A 26 9.75 -0.49 -11.76
N LEU A 27 9.22 -1.37 -12.61
CA LEU A 27 9.93 -2.58 -13.05
C LEU A 27 10.70 -2.38 -14.35
N PHE A 28 10.39 -1.31 -15.10
CA PHE A 28 11.03 -1.07 -16.39
C PHE A 28 11.60 0.36 -16.46
N LEU A 29 10.79 1.40 -16.53
CA LEU A 29 11.26 2.72 -16.89
C LEU A 29 12.29 3.30 -15.92
N PHE A 30 12.09 3.16 -14.61
CA PHE A 30 13.08 3.59 -13.62
C PHE A 30 14.40 2.85 -13.76
N ILE A 31 14.35 1.53 -14.03
CA ILE A 31 15.55 0.69 -14.14
C ILE A 31 16.32 0.98 -15.42
N TYR A 32 15.63 1.27 -16.54
CA TYR A 32 16.28 1.50 -17.83
C TYR A 32 16.72 2.95 -18.03
N PHE A 33 16.05 3.94 -17.41
CA PHE A 33 16.28 5.36 -17.70
C PHE A 33 17.05 6.08 -16.60
N LEU A 34 17.14 5.53 -15.40
CA LEU A 34 17.88 6.09 -14.29
C LEU A 34 18.98 5.14 -13.80
N SER A 35 20.04 5.71 -13.21
CA SER A 35 21.00 4.90 -12.47
C SER A 35 20.35 4.34 -11.19
N LYS A 36 20.91 3.26 -10.64
CA LYS A 36 20.48 2.64 -9.40
C LYS A 36 20.41 3.66 -8.24
N ALA A 37 21.42 4.55 -8.12
CA ALA A 37 21.44 5.60 -7.11
C ALA A 37 20.32 6.65 -7.32
N GLN A 38 20.10 7.08 -8.54
CA GLN A 38 19.04 8.02 -8.89
C GLN A 38 17.66 7.44 -8.59
N TYR A 39 17.40 6.19 -8.97
CA TYR A 39 16.13 5.52 -8.64
C TYR A 39 15.93 5.37 -7.13
N GLY A 40 17.00 4.99 -6.40
CA GLY A 40 16.98 4.91 -4.93
C GLY A 40 16.62 6.24 -4.30
N LEU A 41 17.21 7.34 -4.79
CA LEU A 41 16.94 8.70 -4.29
C LEU A 41 15.48 9.13 -4.52
N VAL A 42 14.92 8.89 -5.71
CA VAL A 42 13.49 9.15 -5.99
C VAL A 42 12.60 8.35 -5.03
N SER A 43 12.91 7.06 -4.85
CA SER A 43 12.15 6.18 -3.94
C SER A 43 12.24 6.65 -2.49
N TYR A 44 13.42 7.08 -2.05
CA TYR A 44 13.63 7.60 -0.70
C TYR A 44 12.83 8.89 -0.45
N VAL A 45 12.96 9.88 -1.34
CA VAL A 45 12.27 11.17 -1.23
C VAL A 45 10.75 10.99 -1.21
N THR A 46 10.21 10.19 -2.13
CA THR A 46 8.76 9.96 -2.21
C THR A 46 8.22 9.13 -1.05
N SER A 47 8.96 8.12 -0.59
CA SER A 47 8.57 7.30 0.56
C SER A 47 8.61 8.11 1.86
N THR A 48 9.66 8.92 2.07
CA THR A 48 9.75 9.80 3.25
C THR A 48 8.63 10.84 3.25
N ALA A 49 8.30 11.43 2.09
CA ALA A 49 7.16 12.33 1.95
C ALA A 49 5.83 11.62 2.27
N THR A 50 5.66 10.36 1.85
CA THR A 50 4.48 9.56 2.15
C THR A 50 4.34 9.29 3.65
N ILE A 51 5.44 9.05 4.36
CA ILE A 51 5.47 8.90 5.83
C ILE A 51 5.03 10.20 6.52
N LEU A 52 5.51 11.37 6.06
CA LEU A 52 5.22 12.67 6.68
C LEU A 52 3.79 13.16 6.39
N SER A 53 3.22 12.82 5.24
CA SER A 53 1.94 13.36 4.77
C SER A 53 0.77 13.17 5.76
N PRO A 54 0.53 12.01 6.42
CA PRO A 54 -0.53 11.86 7.42
C PRO A 54 -0.36 12.75 8.64
N PHE A 55 0.88 12.99 9.08
CA PHE A 55 1.18 13.90 10.20
C PHE A 55 0.85 15.35 9.80
N ILE A 56 1.28 15.77 8.60
CA ILE A 56 0.99 17.10 8.05
C ILE A 56 -0.50 17.32 7.87
N SER A 57 -1.23 16.32 7.39
CA SER A 57 -2.70 16.42 7.19
C SER A 57 -3.48 16.52 8.50
N PHE A 58 -2.84 16.30 9.65
CA PHE A 58 -3.43 16.31 10.99
C PHE A 58 -4.70 15.45 11.12
N GLY A 59 -4.80 14.35 10.38
CA GLY A 59 -5.97 13.47 10.38
C GLY A 59 -7.24 14.11 9.79
N VAL A 60 -7.16 15.33 9.24
CA VAL A 60 -8.30 16.12 8.73
C VAL A 60 -9.11 15.35 7.69
N HIS A 61 -8.46 14.63 6.81
CA HIS A 61 -9.11 13.90 5.72
C HIS A 61 -10.14 12.85 6.22
N ASN A 62 -9.93 12.22 7.36
CA ASN A 62 -10.88 11.28 7.96
C ASN A 62 -11.86 12.00 8.90
N THR A 63 -11.40 13.02 9.62
CA THR A 63 -12.22 13.84 10.50
C THR A 63 -13.33 14.53 9.72
N TRP A 64 -13.02 15.07 8.55
CA TRP A 64 -14.02 15.72 7.69
C TRP A 64 -15.12 14.76 7.26
N VAL A 65 -14.74 13.56 6.80
CA VAL A 65 -15.70 12.52 6.40
C VAL A 65 -16.61 12.10 7.56
N ARG A 66 -16.08 12.01 8.79
CA ARG A 66 -16.86 11.61 9.95
C ARG A 66 -17.80 12.68 10.45
N TYR A 67 -17.32 13.92 10.58
CA TYR A 67 -18.08 14.97 11.27
C TYR A 67 -18.93 15.84 10.34
N TYR A 68 -18.67 15.85 9.03
CA TYR A 68 -19.40 16.70 8.09
C TYR A 68 -20.92 16.52 8.15
N SER A 69 -21.40 15.30 8.22
CA SER A 69 -22.83 14.97 8.32
C SER A 69 -23.41 15.10 9.73
N ALA A 70 -22.56 15.18 10.75
CA ALA A 70 -23.01 15.35 12.13
C ALA A 70 -23.45 16.79 12.43
N TYR A 71 -22.93 17.75 11.66
CA TYR A 71 -23.34 19.15 11.78
C TYR A 71 -24.43 19.48 10.77
N THR A 72 -25.68 19.59 11.23
CA THR A 72 -26.85 19.91 10.42
C THR A 72 -27.02 21.41 10.21
N ASP A 73 -26.59 22.24 11.19
CA ASP A 73 -26.62 23.70 11.07
C ASP A 73 -25.50 24.17 10.12
N ARG A 74 -25.87 25.00 9.14
CA ARG A 74 -24.96 25.56 8.14
C ARG A 74 -23.85 26.41 8.73
N GLN A 75 -24.14 27.15 9.82
CA GLN A 75 -23.16 28.03 10.45
C GLN A 75 -22.11 27.19 11.20
N GLU A 76 -22.55 26.19 11.95
CA GLU A 76 -21.63 25.26 12.64
C GLU A 76 -20.81 24.42 11.63
N GLN A 77 -21.41 23.99 10.53
CA GLN A 77 -20.70 23.32 9.45
C GLN A 77 -19.64 24.24 8.80
N ALA A 78 -19.94 25.52 8.64
CA ALA A 78 -18.97 26.49 8.11
C ALA A 78 -17.78 26.74 9.07
N LYS A 79 -18.03 26.75 10.39
CA LYS A 79 -16.98 26.82 11.41
C LYS A 79 -16.12 25.55 11.42
N LEU A 80 -16.75 24.37 11.28
CA LEU A 80 -16.03 23.08 11.14
C LEU A 80 -15.10 23.11 9.92
N ASN A 81 -15.59 23.55 8.76
CA ASN A 81 -14.81 23.63 7.54
C ASN A 81 -13.60 24.56 7.73
N LEU A 82 -13.78 25.72 8.34
CA LEU A 82 -12.68 26.64 8.63
C LEU A 82 -11.64 25.98 9.54
N MET A 83 -12.07 25.39 10.67
CA MET A 83 -11.20 24.71 11.61
C MET A 83 -10.37 23.61 10.90
N LEU A 84 -11.01 22.75 10.11
CA LEU A 84 -10.34 21.64 9.44
C LEU A 84 -9.38 22.10 8.34
N CYS A 85 -9.68 23.18 7.62
CA CYS A 85 -8.75 23.75 6.63
C CYS A 85 -7.48 24.31 7.27
N PHE A 86 -7.59 24.93 8.48
CA PHE A 86 -6.45 25.53 9.15
C PHE A 86 -5.69 24.58 10.09
N LEU A 87 -6.31 23.47 10.50
CA LEU A 87 -5.72 22.51 11.41
C LEU A 87 -4.33 21.98 10.96
N PRO A 88 -4.10 21.67 9.66
CA PRO A 88 -2.77 21.28 9.17
C PRO A 88 -1.69 22.34 9.37
N LEU A 89 -2.04 23.63 9.41
CA LEU A 89 -1.08 24.70 9.63
C LEU A 89 -0.44 24.66 11.02
N LEU A 90 -1.12 24.03 12.01
CA LEU A 90 -0.53 23.78 13.34
C LEU A 90 0.70 22.86 13.29
N VAL A 91 0.84 22.08 12.21
CA VAL A 91 2.04 21.24 11.98
C VAL A 91 2.96 21.92 10.97
N ILE A 92 2.42 22.44 9.88
CA ILE A 92 3.22 23.01 8.77
C ILE A 92 4.03 24.21 9.25
N LEU A 93 3.41 25.16 9.97
CA LEU A 93 4.11 26.37 10.40
C LEU A 93 5.26 26.07 11.37
N PRO A 94 5.06 25.32 12.48
CA PRO A 94 6.17 24.93 13.34
C PRO A 94 7.21 24.07 12.62
N ALA A 95 6.79 23.12 11.77
CA ALA A 95 7.72 22.26 11.02
C ALA A 95 8.56 23.08 10.03
N THR A 96 7.98 24.09 9.37
CA THR A 96 8.73 24.99 8.49
C THR A 96 9.70 25.84 9.29
N LEU A 97 9.26 26.45 10.40
CA LEU A 97 10.10 27.30 11.25
C LEU A 97 11.25 26.50 11.88
N LEU A 98 10.93 25.41 12.57
CA LEU A 98 11.94 24.55 13.21
C LEU A 98 12.84 23.87 12.18
N GLY A 99 12.25 23.43 11.05
CA GLY A 99 12.98 22.84 9.96
C GLY A 99 13.95 23.81 9.27
N SER A 100 13.60 25.10 9.17
CA SER A 100 14.54 26.11 8.66
C SER A 100 15.63 26.46 9.66
N MET A 101 15.31 26.57 10.96
CA MET A 101 16.28 26.84 12.01
C MET A 101 17.26 25.69 12.24
N ALA A 102 16.76 24.44 12.16
CA ALA A 102 17.54 23.21 12.36
C ALA A 102 17.96 22.55 11.04
N TYR A 103 17.94 23.28 9.92
CA TYR A 103 18.18 22.71 8.60
C TYR A 103 19.51 21.95 8.51
N GLU A 104 20.59 22.54 8.99
CA GLU A 104 21.92 21.90 8.91
C GLU A 104 21.98 20.61 9.71
N GLN A 105 21.39 20.56 10.90
CA GLN A 105 21.36 19.37 11.75
C GLN A 105 20.52 18.27 11.10
N ILE A 106 19.33 18.62 10.57
CA ILE A 106 18.47 17.70 9.85
C ILE A 106 19.16 17.20 8.58
N ALA A 107 19.79 18.10 7.85
CA ALA A 107 20.50 17.77 6.62
C ALA A 107 21.68 16.83 6.89
N GLN A 108 22.50 17.10 7.90
CA GLN A 108 23.60 16.24 8.31
C GLN A 108 23.08 14.86 8.71
N TRP A 109 22.00 14.77 9.48
CA TRP A 109 21.45 13.49 9.91
C TRP A 109 20.87 12.67 8.76
N LEU A 110 20.05 13.29 7.88
CA LEU A 110 19.41 12.59 6.75
C LEU A 110 20.39 12.22 5.63
N SER A 111 21.48 12.99 5.48
CA SER A 111 22.50 12.76 4.45
C SER A 111 23.79 12.14 4.99
N ALA A 112 23.83 11.72 6.25
CA ALA A 112 25.02 11.18 6.90
C ALA A 112 25.64 10.00 6.15
N LYS A 113 24.83 9.11 5.60
CA LYS A 113 25.27 7.97 4.81
C LYS A 113 25.31 8.27 3.30
N ASN A 114 24.36 9.10 2.82
CA ASN A 114 24.14 9.37 1.41
C ASN A 114 24.05 10.89 1.17
N SER A 115 25.16 11.51 0.75
CA SER A 115 25.25 12.96 0.53
C SER A 115 24.32 13.48 -0.58
N GLU A 116 23.93 12.60 -1.52
CA GLU A 116 23.02 12.90 -2.63
C GLU A 116 21.61 13.29 -2.16
N VAL A 117 21.23 12.96 -0.93
CA VAL A 117 19.94 13.32 -0.33
C VAL A 117 19.86 14.80 0.02
N ARG A 118 21.01 15.42 0.39
CA ARG A 118 21.07 16.80 0.94
C ARG A 118 20.37 17.86 0.07
N PRO A 119 20.52 17.91 -1.26
CA PRO A 119 19.86 18.91 -2.10
C PRO A 119 18.34 18.78 -2.15
N TYR A 120 17.77 17.63 -1.73
CA TYR A 120 16.35 17.29 -1.90
C TYR A 120 15.56 17.23 -0.59
N ILE A 121 16.16 17.65 0.54
CA ILE A 121 15.49 17.58 1.86
C ILE A 121 14.22 18.43 1.88
N TRP A 122 14.30 19.68 1.38
CA TRP A 122 13.10 20.51 1.24
C TRP A 122 12.05 19.92 0.31
N LEU A 123 12.49 19.20 -0.71
CA LEU A 123 11.60 18.55 -1.65
C LEU A 123 10.76 17.46 -0.98
N ILE A 124 11.32 16.75 0.02
CA ILE A 124 10.58 15.78 0.86
C ILE A 124 9.42 16.49 1.56
N PHE A 125 9.70 17.61 2.22
CA PHE A 125 8.67 18.35 2.96
C PHE A 125 7.60 18.94 2.05
N LEU A 126 8.00 19.59 0.96
CA LEU A 126 7.08 20.18 -0.03
C LEU A 126 6.17 19.11 -0.67
N THR A 127 6.75 17.95 -1.02
CA THR A 127 5.99 16.82 -1.56
C THR A 127 5.01 16.27 -0.53
N ALA A 128 5.41 16.16 0.74
CA ALA A 128 4.53 15.71 1.82
C ALA A 128 3.36 16.68 2.05
N VAL A 129 3.60 18.01 1.98
CA VAL A 129 2.53 19.01 2.03
C VAL A 129 1.57 18.88 0.85
N ALA A 130 2.10 18.71 -0.37
CA ALA A 130 1.26 18.51 -1.55
C ALA A 130 0.40 17.23 -1.45
N MET A 131 0.97 16.14 -0.95
CA MET A 131 0.23 14.89 -0.68
C MET A 131 -0.85 15.09 0.38
N ALA A 132 -0.55 15.78 1.47
CA ALA A 132 -1.48 16.03 2.57
C ALA A 132 -2.70 16.86 2.12
N TYR A 133 -2.47 17.97 1.43
CA TYR A 133 -3.56 18.82 0.94
C TYR A 133 -4.35 18.16 -0.20
N PHE A 134 -3.73 17.31 -1.00
CA PHE A 134 -4.47 16.46 -1.93
C PHE A 134 -5.50 15.58 -1.19
N GLU A 135 -5.08 14.86 -0.13
CA GLU A 135 -5.99 13.99 0.64
C GLU A 135 -7.10 14.78 1.34
N ILE A 136 -6.81 16.00 1.81
CA ILE A 136 -7.81 16.91 2.40
C ILE A 136 -8.85 17.34 1.37
N ALA A 137 -8.42 17.79 0.19
CA ALA A 137 -9.32 18.18 -0.88
C ALA A 137 -10.12 16.98 -1.43
N TYR A 138 -9.51 15.82 -1.49
CA TYR A 138 -10.18 14.58 -1.85
C TYR A 138 -11.21 14.14 -0.81
N ALA A 139 -10.95 14.35 0.48
CA ALA A 139 -11.93 14.12 1.54
C ALA A 139 -13.19 15.00 1.37
N TRP A 140 -13.01 16.27 0.99
CA TRP A 140 -14.13 17.14 0.63
C TRP A 140 -14.98 16.56 -0.49
N MET A 141 -14.35 16.01 -1.54
CA MET A 141 -15.08 15.35 -2.63
C MET A 141 -15.79 14.06 -2.19
N ARG A 142 -15.20 13.31 -1.25
CA ARG A 142 -15.82 12.11 -0.67
C ARG A 142 -17.12 12.45 0.07
N VAL A 143 -17.15 13.51 0.86
CA VAL A 143 -18.38 13.94 1.55
C VAL A 143 -19.44 14.47 0.58
N GLN A 144 -19.06 14.89 -0.63
CA GLN A 144 -19.99 15.22 -1.71
C GLN A 144 -20.36 14.01 -2.60
N LEU A 145 -19.95 12.79 -2.24
CA LEU A 145 -20.16 11.54 -2.98
C LEU A 145 -19.63 11.57 -4.43
N LYS A 146 -18.57 12.33 -4.70
CA LYS A 146 -17.92 12.46 -6.02
C LYS A 146 -16.47 11.99 -5.96
N THR A 147 -16.25 10.66 -5.99
CA THR A 147 -14.94 10.04 -5.70
C THR A 147 -14.11 9.72 -6.95
N VAL A 148 -14.75 9.62 -8.13
CA VAL A 148 -14.10 9.04 -9.33
C VAL A 148 -12.90 9.85 -9.80
N PHE A 149 -13.04 11.19 -9.91
CA PHE A 149 -11.95 12.04 -10.38
C PHE A 149 -10.79 12.07 -9.38
N GLY A 150 -11.10 12.17 -8.07
CA GLY A 150 -10.05 12.12 -7.04
C GLY A 150 -9.30 10.79 -7.02
N ASN A 151 -10.00 9.66 -7.22
CA ASN A 151 -9.36 8.36 -7.34
C ASN A 151 -8.49 8.26 -8.61
N PHE A 152 -8.94 8.80 -9.73
CA PHE A 152 -8.13 8.90 -10.95
C PHE A 152 -6.85 9.69 -10.71
N LEU A 153 -6.93 10.87 -10.09
CA LEU A 153 -5.77 11.67 -9.73
C LEU A 153 -4.83 10.93 -8.75
N LYS A 154 -5.40 10.15 -7.84
CA LYS A 154 -4.65 9.39 -6.83
C LYS A 154 -3.93 8.19 -7.44
N GLU A 155 -4.56 7.45 -8.33
CA GLU A 155 -4.04 6.17 -8.80
C GLU A 155 -3.34 6.25 -10.16
N VAL A 156 -3.79 7.13 -11.05
CA VAL A 156 -3.32 7.17 -12.44
C VAL A 156 -2.46 8.39 -12.73
N PHE A 157 -2.97 9.59 -12.42
CA PHE A 157 -2.38 10.85 -12.87
C PHE A 157 -0.90 11.00 -12.49
N HIS A 158 -0.55 10.78 -11.21
CA HIS A 158 0.85 10.95 -10.78
C HIS A 158 1.78 9.93 -11.43
N ARG A 159 1.31 8.70 -11.68
CA ARG A 159 2.12 7.65 -12.33
C ARG A 159 2.35 7.96 -13.81
N VAL A 160 1.33 8.48 -14.49
CA VAL A 160 1.48 8.98 -15.87
C VAL A 160 2.42 10.19 -15.89
N GLY A 161 2.26 11.14 -14.98
CA GLY A 161 3.15 12.29 -14.87
C GLY A 161 4.61 11.90 -14.66
N VAL A 162 4.88 10.97 -13.75
CA VAL A 162 6.24 10.44 -13.54
C VAL A 162 6.73 9.68 -14.77
N MET A 163 5.87 8.91 -15.46
CA MET A 163 6.22 8.23 -16.71
C MET A 163 6.67 9.23 -17.78
N LEU A 164 5.95 10.33 -17.94
CA LEU A 164 6.32 11.38 -18.91
C LEU A 164 7.66 12.04 -18.57
N LEU A 165 7.93 12.27 -17.28
CA LEU A 165 9.22 12.78 -16.82
C LEU A 165 10.37 11.78 -17.08
N LEU A 166 10.13 10.48 -16.88
CA LEU A 166 11.11 9.43 -17.20
C LEU A 166 11.41 9.37 -18.71
N VAL A 167 10.41 9.54 -19.53
CA VAL A 167 10.59 9.65 -20.98
C VAL A 167 11.37 10.92 -21.34
N ALA A 168 11.10 12.05 -20.69
CA ALA A 168 11.80 13.31 -20.94
C ALA A 168 13.29 13.23 -20.56
N ILE A 169 13.65 12.56 -19.46
CA ILE A 169 15.05 12.35 -19.08
C ILE A 169 15.76 11.40 -20.04
N TYR A 170 15.07 10.36 -20.52
CA TYR A 170 15.62 9.43 -21.51
C TYR A 170 16.00 10.13 -22.83
N PHE A 171 15.18 11.08 -23.29
CA PHE A 171 15.49 11.89 -24.49
C PHE A 171 16.43 13.06 -24.21
N GLY A 172 16.93 13.22 -22.98
CA GLY A 172 17.85 14.30 -22.63
C GLY A 172 17.22 15.70 -22.61
N VAL A 173 15.87 15.78 -22.55
CA VAL A 173 15.13 17.06 -22.49
C VAL A 173 15.29 17.73 -21.13
N ILE A 174 15.41 16.92 -20.08
CA ILE A 174 15.61 17.38 -18.69
C ILE A 174 16.77 16.61 -18.05
N ASP A 175 17.48 17.27 -17.14
CA ASP A 175 18.47 16.61 -16.28
C ASP A 175 17.82 15.96 -15.04
N PHE A 176 18.61 15.23 -14.25
CA PHE A 176 18.11 14.55 -13.07
C PHE A 176 17.61 15.51 -11.98
N HIS A 177 18.23 16.67 -11.83
CA HIS A 177 17.78 17.68 -10.87
C HIS A 177 16.41 18.23 -11.26
N GLN A 178 16.23 18.57 -12.54
CA GLN A 178 14.94 19.00 -13.10
C GLN A 178 13.89 17.89 -12.99
N PHE A 179 14.27 16.62 -13.19
CA PHE A 179 13.40 15.48 -12.98
C PHE A 179 12.88 15.40 -11.54
N MET A 180 13.74 15.57 -10.53
CA MET A 180 13.36 15.54 -9.11
C MET A 180 12.36 16.67 -8.77
N TRP A 181 12.59 17.90 -9.26
CA TRP A 181 11.63 18.99 -9.15
C TRP A 181 10.36 18.74 -9.95
N GLY A 182 10.46 18.08 -11.09
CA GLY A 182 9.33 17.65 -11.91
C GLY A 182 8.43 16.65 -11.16
N VAL A 183 9.02 15.69 -10.44
CA VAL A 183 8.27 14.76 -9.58
C VAL A 183 7.46 15.52 -8.53
N PHE A 184 8.07 16.48 -7.81
CA PHE A 184 7.32 17.37 -6.93
C PHE A 184 6.23 18.13 -7.68
N GLY A 185 6.54 18.68 -8.86
CA GLY A 185 5.59 19.39 -9.72
C GLY A 185 4.36 18.56 -10.06
N VAL A 186 4.52 17.26 -10.35
CA VAL A 186 3.41 16.32 -10.58
C VAL A 186 2.53 16.18 -9.33
N TYR A 187 3.12 16.07 -8.14
CA TYR A 187 2.34 15.99 -6.90
C TYR A 187 1.65 17.33 -6.57
N ALA A 188 2.32 18.46 -6.79
CA ALA A 188 1.75 19.79 -6.62
C ALA A 188 0.59 20.04 -7.62
N LEU A 189 0.77 19.69 -8.88
CA LEU A 189 -0.28 19.81 -9.90
C LEU A 189 -1.47 18.91 -9.56
N ARG A 190 -1.23 17.67 -9.12
CA ARG A 190 -2.28 16.76 -8.64
C ARG A 190 -3.09 17.39 -7.49
N MET A 191 -2.42 18.02 -6.53
CA MET A 191 -3.04 18.73 -5.42
C MET A 191 -3.89 19.90 -5.93
N LEU A 192 -3.33 20.74 -6.78
CA LEU A 192 -4.03 21.91 -7.34
C LEU A 192 -5.26 21.51 -8.15
N LEU A 193 -5.15 20.51 -9.02
CA LEU A 193 -6.29 19.98 -9.79
C LEU A 193 -7.41 19.46 -8.86
N MET A 194 -7.03 18.80 -7.77
CA MET A 194 -8.00 18.31 -6.79
C MET A 194 -8.67 19.46 -6.05
N MET A 195 -7.93 20.48 -5.61
CA MET A 195 -8.45 21.67 -4.96
C MET A 195 -9.40 22.43 -5.88
N VAL A 196 -8.99 22.73 -7.12
CA VAL A 196 -9.83 23.42 -8.11
C VAL A 196 -11.13 22.64 -8.34
N THR A 197 -11.05 21.34 -8.52
CA THR A 197 -12.24 20.50 -8.72
C THR A 197 -13.13 20.48 -7.49
N ALA A 198 -12.55 20.40 -6.29
CA ALA A 198 -13.29 20.44 -5.03
C ALA A 198 -14.09 21.76 -4.89
N PHE A 199 -13.44 22.89 -5.18
CA PHE A 199 -14.09 24.21 -5.14
C PHE A 199 -15.14 24.39 -6.26
N TYR A 200 -14.90 23.81 -7.44
CA TYR A 200 -15.87 23.86 -8.55
C TYR A 200 -17.13 23.06 -8.25
N VAL A 201 -16.98 21.85 -7.66
CA VAL A 201 -18.12 20.98 -7.34
C VAL A 201 -18.99 21.56 -6.24
N ARG A 202 -18.38 22.06 -5.18
CA ARG A 202 -19.06 22.75 -4.08
C ARG A 202 -18.05 23.56 -3.29
N ARG A 203 -18.17 24.88 -3.31
CA ARG A 203 -17.35 25.75 -2.48
C ARG A 203 -17.65 25.48 -1.00
N PRO A 204 -16.64 25.17 -0.17
CA PRO A 204 -16.85 25.10 1.26
C PRO A 204 -17.22 26.48 1.79
N THR A 205 -18.27 26.53 2.60
CA THR A 205 -18.64 27.73 3.34
C THR A 205 -17.74 27.85 4.56
N PHE A 206 -17.31 29.07 4.89
CA PHE A 206 -16.49 29.37 6.05
C PHE A 206 -17.18 30.40 6.94
N ALA A 207 -17.13 30.20 8.25
CA ALA A 207 -17.57 31.15 9.24
C ALA A 207 -16.53 31.26 10.36
N TRP A 208 -16.29 32.46 10.85
CA TRP A 208 -15.39 32.70 11.97
C TRP A 208 -15.91 32.05 13.25
N GLY A 209 -15.00 31.49 14.04
CA GLY A 209 -15.28 30.81 15.29
C GLY A 209 -14.96 29.33 15.25
N LEU A 210 -15.16 28.66 16.37
CA LEU A 210 -14.93 27.23 16.52
C LEU A 210 -16.28 26.52 16.61
N PRO A 211 -16.43 25.33 16.03
CA PRO A 211 -17.67 24.57 16.07
C PRO A 211 -17.99 24.09 17.49
N GLN A 212 -19.27 23.81 17.76
CA GLN A 212 -19.67 23.10 18.96
C GLN A 212 -18.98 21.73 19.00
N GLY A 213 -18.52 21.27 20.18
CA GLY A 213 -17.77 20.01 20.27
C GLY A 213 -16.36 20.06 19.69
N LYS A 214 -15.76 21.26 19.50
CA LYS A 214 -14.41 21.46 18.97
C LYS A 214 -13.33 20.56 19.61
N LYS A 215 -13.42 20.30 20.92
CA LYS A 215 -12.49 19.44 21.66
C LYS A 215 -12.56 17.99 21.17
N GLU A 216 -13.77 17.49 20.94
CA GLU A 216 -13.99 16.11 20.45
C GLU A 216 -13.46 15.96 19.01
N VAL A 217 -13.72 16.94 18.15
CA VAL A 217 -13.23 16.97 16.77
C VAL A 217 -11.69 17.01 16.76
N PHE A 218 -11.09 17.84 17.59
CA PHE A 218 -9.63 17.95 17.70
C PHE A 218 -9.00 16.65 18.23
N LEU A 219 -9.52 16.09 19.33
CA LEU A 219 -9.04 14.83 19.89
C LEU A 219 -9.21 13.66 18.92
N TYR A 220 -10.32 13.65 18.17
CA TYR A 220 -10.49 12.65 17.12
C TYR A 220 -9.46 12.81 16.00
N SER A 221 -9.19 14.05 15.54
CA SER A 221 -8.16 14.30 14.54
C SER A 221 -6.78 13.82 15.02
N LEU A 222 -6.43 14.10 16.27
CA LEU A 222 -5.19 13.64 16.89
C LEU A 222 -5.12 12.10 16.96
N PHE A 223 -6.22 11.44 17.31
CA PHE A 223 -6.31 9.99 17.32
C PHE A 223 -6.14 9.39 15.91
N ILE A 224 -6.71 10.06 14.89
CA ILE A 224 -6.59 9.64 13.50
C ILE A 224 -5.15 9.79 12.97
N ILE A 225 -4.37 10.76 13.44
CA ILE A 225 -2.94 10.82 13.08
C ILE A 225 -2.28 9.49 13.42
N LEU A 226 -2.45 9.02 14.66
CA LEU A 226 -1.84 7.78 15.11
C LEU A 226 -2.33 6.57 14.29
N SER A 227 -3.64 6.49 14.03
CA SER A 227 -4.22 5.36 13.31
C SER A 227 -3.96 5.38 11.81
N GLY A 228 -4.02 6.55 11.18
CA GLY A 228 -3.81 6.72 9.74
C GLY A 228 -2.34 6.64 9.35
N SER A 229 -1.44 7.08 10.23
CA SER A 229 0.01 7.02 9.99
C SER A 229 0.55 5.59 10.00
N VAL A 230 -0.04 4.68 10.80
CA VAL A 230 0.40 3.28 10.89
C VAL A 230 0.50 2.63 9.51
N ALA A 231 -0.54 2.77 8.68
CA ALA A 231 -0.55 2.14 7.37
C ALA A 231 0.54 2.68 6.42
N SER A 232 0.77 4.01 6.44
CA SER A 232 1.81 4.65 5.63
C SER A 232 3.21 4.30 6.14
N LEU A 233 3.39 4.31 7.47
CA LEU A 233 4.66 3.92 8.10
C LEU A 233 5.04 2.49 7.72
N LEU A 234 4.12 1.54 7.84
CA LEU A 234 4.38 0.14 7.53
C LEU A 234 4.79 -0.13 6.07
N MET A 235 4.39 0.73 5.15
CA MET A 235 4.71 0.56 3.73
C MET A 235 6.05 1.15 3.34
N ASP A 236 6.51 2.19 4.04
CA ASP A 236 7.62 3.02 3.59
C ASP A 236 8.74 3.21 4.61
N ILE A 237 8.55 2.80 5.88
CA ILE A 237 9.54 2.98 6.96
C ILE A 237 10.85 2.25 6.66
N ASP A 238 10.79 1.10 6.02
CA ASP A 238 11.96 0.33 5.64
C ASP A 238 12.88 1.14 4.72
N LYS A 239 12.30 1.79 3.69
CA LYS A 239 13.06 2.61 2.74
C LYS A 239 13.70 3.83 3.40
N PHE A 240 12.98 4.44 4.36
CA PHE A 240 13.52 5.53 5.17
C PHE A 240 14.72 5.05 5.98
N MET A 241 14.60 3.90 6.66
CA MET A 241 15.66 3.36 7.50
C MET A 241 16.84 2.83 6.68
N LEU A 242 16.59 2.22 5.52
CA LEU A 242 17.66 1.76 4.64
C LEU A 242 18.64 2.89 4.26
N ASN A 243 18.14 4.12 4.03
CA ASN A 243 19.00 5.27 3.74
C ASN A 243 19.98 5.59 4.87
N GLN A 244 19.67 5.25 6.12
CA GLN A 244 20.54 5.54 7.26
C GLN A 244 21.73 4.58 7.37
N TYR A 245 21.61 3.38 6.78
CA TYR A 245 22.60 2.31 6.95
C TYR A 245 23.30 1.91 5.65
N LEU A 246 22.62 2.02 4.50
CA LEU A 246 23.09 1.47 3.23
C LEU A 246 23.26 2.56 2.16
N PRO A 247 24.03 2.27 1.08
CA PRO A 247 24.05 3.13 -0.11
C PRO A 247 22.64 3.32 -0.69
N ILE A 248 22.34 4.52 -1.18
CA ILE A 248 21.00 4.92 -1.66
C ILE A 248 20.46 4.00 -2.75
N GLY A 249 21.33 3.43 -3.59
CA GLY A 249 20.96 2.50 -4.65
C GLY A 249 20.30 1.21 -4.13
N GLU A 250 20.59 0.78 -2.91
CA GLU A 250 19.97 -0.43 -2.33
C GLU A 250 18.45 -0.24 -2.11
N ILE A 251 18.00 1.00 -1.96
CA ILE A 251 16.56 1.31 -1.88
C ILE A 251 15.86 1.03 -3.21
N ALA A 252 16.54 1.21 -4.35
CA ALA A 252 15.98 0.85 -5.65
C ALA A 252 15.77 -0.66 -5.76
N VAL A 253 16.77 -1.45 -5.37
CA VAL A 253 16.70 -2.92 -5.35
C VAL A 253 15.54 -3.38 -4.46
N TYR A 254 15.48 -2.83 -3.24
CA TYR A 254 14.43 -3.13 -2.27
C TYR A 254 13.04 -2.76 -2.80
N ASN A 255 12.91 -1.60 -3.46
CA ASN A 255 11.64 -1.14 -4.03
C ASN A 255 11.12 -2.04 -5.15
N VAL A 256 12.00 -2.50 -6.06
CA VAL A 256 11.66 -3.47 -7.12
C VAL A 256 11.15 -4.78 -6.51
N ALA A 257 11.85 -5.31 -5.51
CA ALA A 257 11.47 -6.55 -4.83
C ALA A 257 10.09 -6.42 -4.14
N ILE A 258 9.87 -5.35 -3.36
CA ILE A 258 8.58 -5.10 -2.68
C ILE A 258 7.45 -4.92 -3.69
N PHE A 259 7.68 -4.12 -4.73
CA PHE A 259 6.65 -3.87 -5.73
C PHE A 259 6.20 -5.17 -6.39
N THR A 260 7.16 -6.03 -6.78
CA THR A 260 6.89 -7.35 -7.36
C THR A 260 6.09 -8.23 -6.39
N ALA A 261 6.51 -8.30 -5.12
CA ALA A 261 5.80 -9.08 -4.10
C ALA A 261 4.38 -8.55 -3.81
N THR A 262 4.13 -7.25 -4.01
CA THR A 262 2.81 -6.64 -3.74
C THR A 262 1.71 -7.19 -4.65
N VAL A 263 2.05 -7.76 -5.82
CA VAL A 263 1.11 -8.43 -6.73
C VAL A 263 0.36 -9.58 -6.02
N ILE A 264 1.03 -10.28 -5.08
CA ILE A 264 0.47 -11.38 -4.30
C ILE A 264 -0.73 -10.93 -3.45
N ALA A 265 -0.73 -9.66 -3.01
CA ALA A 265 -1.81 -9.11 -2.19
C ALA A 265 -3.04 -8.60 -3.00
N ILE A 266 -2.97 -8.58 -4.33
CA ILE A 266 -4.07 -8.07 -5.17
C ILE A 266 -5.38 -8.84 -4.95
N PRO A 267 -5.41 -10.20 -4.95
CA PRO A 267 -6.64 -10.95 -4.70
C PRO A 267 -7.26 -10.60 -3.34
N TYR A 268 -6.44 -10.49 -2.29
CA TYR A 268 -6.90 -10.10 -0.97
C TYR A 268 -7.56 -8.71 -0.95
N ARG A 269 -6.91 -7.71 -1.56
CA ARG A 269 -7.44 -6.34 -1.63
C ARG A 269 -8.78 -6.27 -2.40
N SER A 270 -8.89 -7.01 -3.49
CA SER A 270 -10.12 -7.07 -4.29
C SER A 270 -11.26 -7.72 -3.53
N MET A 271 -11.00 -8.86 -2.88
CA MET A 271 -12.01 -9.58 -2.11
C MET A 271 -12.41 -8.80 -0.85
N TYR A 272 -11.48 -8.07 -0.22
CA TYR A 272 -11.76 -7.25 0.96
C TYR A 272 -12.86 -6.20 0.72
N GLN A 273 -12.93 -5.62 -0.48
CA GLN A 273 -13.96 -4.65 -0.85
C GLN A 273 -15.38 -5.23 -0.82
N ILE A 274 -15.50 -6.55 -1.03
CA ILE A 274 -16.78 -7.28 -1.01
C ILE A 274 -17.04 -7.86 0.39
N VAL A 275 -16.04 -8.48 0.97
CA VAL A 275 -16.17 -9.18 2.26
C VAL A 275 -16.42 -8.21 3.41
N SER A 276 -15.77 -7.03 3.42
CA SER A 276 -15.90 -6.08 4.55
C SER A 276 -17.33 -5.58 4.78
N PRO A 277 -18.10 -5.12 3.77
CA PRO A 277 -19.49 -4.72 3.97
C PRO A 277 -20.43 -5.90 4.30
N LEU A 278 -20.19 -7.09 3.74
CA LEU A 278 -20.98 -8.29 4.09
C LEU A 278 -20.71 -8.72 5.53
N THR A 279 -19.46 -8.65 5.99
CA THR A 279 -19.08 -8.90 7.39
C THR A 279 -19.84 -7.95 8.32
N ALA A 280 -19.86 -6.64 8.01
CA ALA A 280 -20.62 -5.65 8.79
C ALA A 280 -22.11 -5.99 8.83
N GLN A 281 -22.69 -6.37 7.70
CA GLN A 281 -24.10 -6.75 7.60
C GLN A 281 -24.42 -7.96 8.47
N PHE A 282 -23.66 -9.06 8.37
CA PHE A 282 -23.90 -10.27 9.14
C PHE A 282 -23.69 -10.07 10.62
N MET A 283 -22.66 -9.31 11.03
CA MET A 283 -22.44 -8.96 12.44
C MET A 283 -23.57 -8.14 13.02
N ASN A 284 -24.10 -7.14 12.29
CA ASN A 284 -25.22 -6.31 12.75
C ASN A 284 -26.55 -7.08 12.82
N GLN A 285 -26.69 -8.14 12.01
CA GLN A 285 -27.89 -9.01 12.01
C GLN A 285 -27.79 -10.19 12.96
N GLY A 286 -26.65 -10.40 13.64
CA GLY A 286 -26.42 -11.54 14.53
C GLY A 286 -26.32 -12.89 13.78
N LYS A 287 -25.95 -12.88 12.50
CA LYS A 287 -25.87 -14.07 11.64
C LYS A 287 -24.48 -14.68 11.70
N GLU A 288 -24.22 -15.43 12.79
CA GLU A 288 -22.89 -15.99 13.04
C GLU A 288 -22.51 -17.11 12.07
N GLU A 289 -23.46 -17.94 11.66
CA GLU A 289 -23.20 -19.05 10.72
C GLU A 289 -22.83 -18.51 9.33
N GLU A 290 -23.59 -17.54 8.82
CA GLU A 290 -23.31 -16.88 7.54
C GLU A 290 -21.97 -16.13 7.56
N LEU A 291 -21.64 -15.50 8.71
CA LEU A 291 -20.34 -14.84 8.90
C LEU A 291 -19.20 -15.86 8.84
N SER A 292 -19.35 -17.00 9.50
CA SER A 292 -18.36 -18.07 9.52
C SER A 292 -18.17 -18.69 8.13
N ASP A 293 -19.25 -18.95 7.40
CA ASP A 293 -19.21 -19.47 6.03
C ASP A 293 -18.55 -18.46 5.06
N LEU A 294 -18.95 -17.18 5.12
CA LEU A 294 -18.31 -16.11 4.35
C LEU A 294 -16.81 -16.05 4.63
N TYR A 295 -16.42 -16.06 5.90
CA TYR A 295 -15.02 -15.98 6.33
C TYR A 295 -14.22 -17.18 5.79
N LYS A 296 -14.74 -18.40 5.93
CA LYS A 296 -14.10 -19.62 5.43
C LYS A 296 -13.91 -19.60 3.92
N ARG A 297 -14.98 -19.40 3.17
CA ARG A 297 -14.94 -19.44 1.70
C ARG A 297 -14.05 -18.36 1.12
N SER A 298 -14.20 -17.12 1.61
CA SER A 298 -13.37 -16.01 1.14
C SER A 298 -11.89 -16.21 1.46
N THR A 299 -11.55 -16.75 2.63
CA THR A 299 -10.16 -17.06 3.00
C THR A 299 -9.56 -18.12 2.09
N ILE A 300 -10.23 -19.26 1.88
CA ILE A 300 -9.74 -20.35 1.04
C ILE A 300 -9.52 -19.87 -0.40
N ASN A 301 -10.51 -19.18 -0.98
CA ASN A 301 -10.45 -18.68 -2.35
C ASN A 301 -9.28 -17.71 -2.55
N THR A 302 -9.19 -16.73 -1.65
CA THR A 302 -8.16 -15.68 -1.74
C THR A 302 -6.78 -16.25 -1.51
N TYR A 303 -6.63 -17.14 -0.53
CA TYR A 303 -5.35 -17.76 -0.21
C TYR A 303 -4.84 -18.63 -1.35
N PHE A 304 -5.72 -19.45 -1.98
CA PHE A 304 -5.33 -20.27 -3.13
C PHE A 304 -4.84 -19.42 -4.30
N VAL A 305 -5.58 -18.37 -4.69
CA VAL A 305 -5.18 -17.50 -5.79
C VAL A 305 -3.88 -16.75 -5.47
N SER A 306 -3.74 -16.23 -4.24
CA SER A 306 -2.51 -15.57 -3.79
C SER A 306 -1.31 -16.52 -3.74
N MET A 307 -1.53 -17.79 -3.36
CA MET A 307 -0.49 -18.83 -3.37
C MET A 307 -0.01 -19.12 -4.80
N VAL A 308 -0.91 -19.27 -5.76
CA VAL A 308 -0.54 -19.49 -7.16
C VAL A 308 0.30 -18.32 -7.69
N ILE A 309 -0.11 -17.07 -7.40
CA ILE A 309 0.67 -15.88 -7.80
C ILE A 309 2.04 -15.88 -7.11
N CYS A 310 2.09 -16.22 -5.82
CA CYS A 310 3.34 -16.31 -5.05
C CYS A 310 4.29 -17.35 -5.66
N VAL A 311 3.80 -18.53 -5.98
CA VAL A 311 4.58 -19.58 -6.64
C VAL A 311 5.11 -19.09 -7.99
N LEU A 312 4.24 -18.50 -8.82
CA LEU A 312 4.64 -17.97 -10.13
C LEU A 312 5.73 -16.90 -10.03
N ILE A 313 5.65 -16.02 -9.04
CA ILE A 313 6.66 -14.98 -8.81
C ILE A 313 7.99 -15.62 -8.37
N ILE A 314 7.96 -16.50 -7.36
CA ILE A 314 9.18 -17.07 -6.78
C ILE A 314 9.91 -17.98 -7.77
N VAL A 315 9.21 -18.86 -8.48
CA VAL A 315 9.86 -19.81 -9.41
C VAL A 315 10.45 -19.13 -10.65
N ASN A 316 9.91 -17.96 -11.03
CA ASN A 316 10.41 -17.19 -12.16
C ASN A 316 11.34 -16.03 -11.75
N ALA A 317 11.55 -15.80 -10.46
CA ALA A 317 12.27 -14.62 -9.94
C ALA A 317 13.69 -14.50 -10.54
N GLN A 318 14.46 -15.58 -10.56
CA GLN A 318 15.82 -15.58 -11.10
C GLN A 318 15.83 -15.18 -12.58
N GLN A 319 14.89 -15.71 -13.37
CA GLN A 319 14.78 -15.42 -14.78
C GLN A 319 14.30 -13.98 -15.04
N CYS A 320 13.39 -13.48 -14.20
CA CYS A 320 12.97 -12.08 -14.27
C CYS A 320 14.13 -11.12 -13.96
N TYR A 321 14.93 -11.39 -12.94
CA TYR A 321 16.13 -10.60 -12.63
C TYR A 321 17.20 -10.72 -13.71
N ALA A 322 17.33 -11.87 -14.37
CA ALA A 322 18.27 -12.07 -15.48
C ALA A 322 17.93 -11.21 -16.72
N LEU A 323 16.69 -10.79 -16.88
CA LEU A 323 16.24 -9.88 -17.95
C LEU A 323 16.53 -8.42 -17.67
N LEU A 324 16.85 -8.05 -16.42
CA LEU A 324 17.15 -6.65 -16.09
C LEU A 324 18.54 -6.24 -16.60
N PRO A 325 18.69 -4.97 -17.04
CA PRO A 325 19.95 -4.48 -17.61
C PRO A 325 21.07 -4.47 -16.55
N ASP A 326 20.75 -4.15 -15.31
CA ASP A 326 21.70 -4.11 -14.19
C ASP A 326 21.54 -5.36 -13.34
N LYS A 327 22.61 -6.19 -13.32
CA LYS A 327 22.65 -7.46 -12.56
C LYS A 327 22.60 -7.27 -11.05
N ASP A 328 22.94 -6.09 -10.55
CA ASP A 328 22.91 -5.78 -9.12
C ASP A 328 21.49 -5.88 -8.54
N TYR A 329 20.45 -5.73 -9.35
CA TYR A 329 19.06 -5.94 -8.88
C TYR A 329 18.81 -7.38 -8.40
N SER A 330 19.60 -8.36 -8.84
CA SER A 330 19.48 -9.76 -8.39
C SER A 330 19.75 -9.95 -6.90
N THR A 331 20.48 -9.03 -6.26
CA THR A 331 20.68 -9.02 -4.80
C THR A 331 19.38 -8.87 -4.02
N GLY A 332 18.33 -8.34 -4.68
CA GLY A 332 16.97 -8.23 -4.15
C GLY A 332 16.16 -9.53 -4.12
N LEU A 333 16.70 -10.65 -4.65
CA LEU A 333 15.98 -11.93 -4.68
C LEU A 333 15.60 -12.41 -3.27
N GLY A 334 16.49 -12.27 -2.29
CA GLY A 334 16.19 -12.61 -0.90
C GLY A 334 15.02 -11.79 -0.34
N VAL A 335 15.06 -10.47 -0.55
CA VAL A 335 13.96 -9.56 -0.17
C VAL A 335 12.66 -9.95 -0.85
N LEU A 336 12.68 -10.25 -2.16
CA LEU A 336 11.50 -10.67 -2.91
C LEU A 336 10.84 -11.90 -2.29
N ILE A 337 11.63 -12.93 -1.97
CA ILE A 337 11.12 -14.17 -1.34
C ILE A 337 10.54 -13.87 0.03
N ILE A 338 11.26 -13.14 0.88
CA ILE A 338 10.83 -12.81 2.24
C ILE A 338 9.52 -12.01 2.22
N ILE A 339 9.46 -10.94 1.41
CA ILE A 339 8.25 -10.10 1.33
C ILE A 339 7.09 -10.84 0.65
N SER A 340 7.37 -11.77 -0.27
CA SER A 340 6.32 -12.65 -0.83
C SER A 340 5.63 -13.48 0.26
N VAL A 341 6.40 -14.02 1.21
CA VAL A 341 5.84 -14.73 2.38
C VAL A 341 5.02 -13.77 3.25
N VAL A 342 5.50 -12.54 3.50
CA VAL A 342 4.72 -11.51 4.23
C VAL A 342 3.38 -11.24 3.56
N LYS A 343 3.36 -11.00 2.24
CA LYS A 343 2.12 -10.72 1.49
C LYS A 343 1.19 -11.93 1.44
N LEU A 344 1.74 -13.13 1.35
CA LEU A 344 0.98 -14.36 1.39
C LEU A 344 0.36 -14.60 2.78
N SER A 345 1.05 -14.24 3.87
CA SER A 345 0.54 -14.37 5.23
C SER A 345 -0.72 -13.53 5.46
N ASP A 346 -0.83 -12.35 4.82
CA ASP A 346 -2.05 -11.52 4.89
C ASP A 346 -3.26 -12.25 4.28
N ALA A 347 -3.06 -12.99 3.19
CA ALA A 347 -4.12 -13.79 2.58
C ALA A 347 -4.45 -15.05 3.41
N LEU A 348 -3.43 -15.67 4.05
CA LEU A 348 -3.58 -16.85 4.89
C LEU A 348 -4.44 -16.58 6.14
N VAL A 349 -4.19 -15.46 6.84
CA VAL A 349 -4.94 -15.14 8.06
C VAL A 349 -6.36 -14.64 7.78
N GLY A 350 -6.77 -14.59 6.53
CA GLY A 350 -8.13 -14.27 6.14
C GLY A 350 -8.53 -12.82 6.43
N PHE A 351 -9.83 -12.59 6.58
CA PHE A 351 -10.41 -11.25 6.69
C PHE A 351 -10.55 -10.75 8.13
N ASN A 352 -9.59 -11.06 8.99
CA ASN A 352 -9.56 -10.62 10.40
C ASN A 352 -9.74 -9.09 10.56
N ASN A 353 -9.15 -8.29 9.66
CA ASN A 353 -9.33 -6.85 9.67
C ASN A 353 -10.79 -6.43 9.41
N ALA A 354 -11.50 -7.13 8.51
CA ALA A 354 -12.92 -6.86 8.26
C ALA A 354 -13.76 -7.15 9.51
N VAL A 355 -13.50 -8.28 10.20
CA VAL A 355 -14.18 -8.64 11.44
C VAL A 355 -13.90 -7.61 12.55
N LEU A 356 -12.63 -7.30 12.79
CA LEU A 356 -12.25 -6.41 13.90
C LEU A 356 -12.70 -4.97 13.70
N LEU A 357 -12.57 -4.41 12.47
CA LEU A 357 -12.95 -3.03 12.18
C LEU A 357 -14.46 -2.80 12.24
N ASN A 358 -15.27 -3.84 11.97
CA ASN A 358 -16.72 -3.79 12.06
C ASN A 358 -17.26 -4.23 13.43
N SER A 359 -16.38 -4.50 14.41
CA SER A 359 -16.71 -4.95 15.76
C SER A 359 -16.52 -3.84 16.80
N PRO A 360 -17.02 -4.02 18.04
CA PRO A 360 -16.71 -3.14 19.17
C PRO A 360 -15.19 -3.07 19.47
N TYR A 361 -14.42 -4.03 18.98
CA TYR A 361 -12.98 -4.15 19.22
C TYR A 361 -12.10 -3.45 18.16
N TYR A 362 -12.64 -2.55 17.34
CA TYR A 362 -11.89 -1.83 16.30
C TYR A 362 -10.61 -1.14 16.81
N ARG A 363 -10.61 -0.70 18.08
CA ARG A 363 -9.43 -0.09 18.73
C ARG A 363 -8.26 -1.06 18.86
N THR A 364 -8.52 -2.36 18.97
CA THR A 364 -7.46 -3.39 19.04
C THR A 364 -6.59 -3.39 17.79
N VAL A 365 -7.17 -3.17 16.61
CA VAL A 365 -6.41 -3.06 15.35
C VAL A 365 -5.42 -1.91 15.41
N LEU A 366 -5.79 -0.78 16.02
CA LEU A 366 -4.93 0.38 16.17
C LEU A 366 -3.76 0.10 17.11
N PHE A 367 -4.04 -0.45 18.30
CA PHE A 367 -2.99 -0.80 19.26
C PHE A 367 -2.01 -1.82 18.68
N LEU A 368 -2.51 -2.87 18.03
CA LEU A 368 -1.66 -3.85 17.37
C LEU A 368 -0.88 -3.23 16.21
N GLY A 369 -1.48 -2.28 15.47
CA GLY A 369 -0.81 -1.55 14.39
C GLY A 369 0.34 -0.68 14.89
N VAL A 370 0.15 0.06 15.99
CA VAL A 370 1.22 0.85 16.62
C VAL A 370 2.34 -0.08 17.12
N PHE A 371 1.98 -1.18 17.77
CA PHE A 371 2.94 -2.19 18.21
C PHE A 371 3.75 -2.77 17.03
N LEU A 372 3.08 -3.03 15.90
CA LEU A 372 3.72 -3.50 14.68
C LEU A 372 4.74 -2.47 14.15
N VAL A 373 4.39 -1.16 14.09
CA VAL A 373 5.33 -0.11 13.64
C VAL A 373 6.55 -0.05 14.56
N ILE A 374 6.35 0.02 15.87
CA ILE A 374 7.44 0.07 16.84
C ILE A 374 8.33 -1.18 16.70
N GLY A 375 7.72 -2.36 16.62
CA GLY A 375 8.42 -3.62 16.40
C GLY A 375 9.25 -3.63 15.12
N THR A 376 8.67 -3.13 14.00
CA THR A 376 9.38 -3.02 12.72
C THR A 376 10.58 -2.09 12.83
N VAL A 377 10.43 -0.90 13.45
CA VAL A 377 11.53 0.05 13.63
C VAL A 377 12.66 -0.57 14.48
N LEU A 378 12.33 -1.16 15.63
CA LEU A 378 13.34 -1.78 16.50
C LEU A 378 14.06 -2.95 15.82
N MET A 379 13.33 -3.79 15.08
CA MET A 379 13.92 -4.88 14.32
C MET A 379 14.79 -4.37 13.17
N ASN A 380 14.36 -3.31 12.47
CA ASN A 380 15.15 -2.68 11.42
C ASN A 380 16.47 -2.10 11.95
N MET A 381 16.46 -1.42 13.11
CA MET A 381 17.67 -0.89 13.75
C MET A 381 18.70 -1.98 14.04
N TRP A 382 18.24 -3.18 14.33
CA TRP A 382 19.10 -4.32 14.61
C TRP A 382 19.51 -5.13 13.38
N LEU A 383 18.54 -5.43 12.49
CA LEU A 383 18.74 -6.37 11.38
C LEU A 383 19.30 -5.72 10.12
N ILE A 384 19.04 -4.44 9.84
CA ILE A 384 19.61 -3.77 8.66
C ILE A 384 21.13 -3.70 8.72
N PRO A 385 21.77 -3.31 9.85
CA PRO A 385 23.24 -3.32 9.94
C PRO A 385 23.87 -4.71 9.75
N LEU A 386 23.16 -5.78 10.10
CA LEU A 386 23.68 -7.16 10.03
C LEU A 386 23.46 -7.81 8.66
N TYR A 387 22.29 -7.59 8.04
CA TYR A 387 21.85 -8.33 6.85
C TYR A 387 21.49 -7.43 5.67
N GLY A 388 21.76 -6.12 5.75
CA GLY A 388 21.48 -5.18 4.67
C GLY A 388 19.99 -5.13 4.33
N ILE A 389 19.66 -5.09 3.04
CA ILE A 389 18.26 -5.05 2.56
C ILE A 389 17.45 -6.28 2.98
N ASN A 390 18.10 -7.45 3.11
CA ASN A 390 17.43 -8.65 3.62
C ASN A 390 17.04 -8.47 5.09
N GLY A 391 17.84 -7.73 5.88
CA GLY A 391 17.52 -7.38 7.26
C GLY A 391 16.20 -6.62 7.39
N ALA A 392 15.93 -5.65 6.51
CA ALA A 392 14.66 -4.95 6.45
C ALA A 392 13.51 -5.91 6.11
N GLY A 393 13.71 -6.81 5.14
CA GLY A 393 12.73 -7.84 4.80
C GLY A 393 12.41 -8.77 5.97
N ILE A 394 13.44 -9.25 6.70
CA ILE A 394 13.29 -10.13 7.88
C ILE A 394 12.56 -9.37 9.02
N ALA A 395 12.93 -8.12 9.29
CA ALA A 395 12.24 -7.28 10.28
C ALA A 395 10.75 -7.18 9.98
N THR A 396 10.40 -6.88 8.74
CA THR A 396 9.02 -6.83 8.26
C THR A 396 8.34 -8.20 8.38
N LEU A 397 9.00 -9.31 8.05
CA LEU A 397 8.45 -10.67 8.19
C LEU A 397 8.10 -10.98 9.65
N ILE A 398 9.03 -10.75 10.58
CA ILE A 398 8.81 -11.01 12.01
C ILE A 398 7.66 -10.15 12.54
N ALA A 399 7.69 -8.85 12.27
CA ALA A 399 6.69 -7.90 12.75
C ALA A 399 5.28 -8.24 12.21
N PHE A 400 5.15 -8.46 10.90
CA PHE A 400 3.85 -8.80 10.28
C PHE A 400 3.32 -10.17 10.71
N THR A 401 4.20 -11.18 10.83
CA THR A 401 3.79 -12.51 11.29
C THR A 401 3.27 -12.44 12.74
N SER A 402 3.99 -11.73 13.62
CA SER A 402 3.55 -11.50 15.00
C SER A 402 2.20 -10.77 15.05
N TYR A 403 2.05 -9.70 14.26
CA TYR A 403 0.80 -8.94 14.17
C TYR A 403 -0.37 -9.80 13.66
N ASN A 404 -0.15 -10.58 12.62
CA ASN A 404 -1.16 -11.45 12.03
C ASN A 404 -1.55 -12.59 12.99
N LEU A 405 -0.57 -13.15 13.71
CA LEU A 405 -0.83 -14.17 14.73
C LEU A 405 -1.67 -13.61 15.88
N LEU A 406 -1.29 -12.44 16.43
CA LEU A 406 -2.03 -11.80 17.52
C LEU A 406 -3.48 -11.49 17.11
N LYS A 407 -3.70 -10.97 15.91
CA LYS A 407 -5.05 -10.76 15.37
C LYS A 407 -5.85 -12.05 15.25
N SER A 408 -5.23 -13.09 14.70
CA SER A 408 -5.90 -14.39 14.50
C SER A 408 -6.31 -15.02 15.83
N VAL A 409 -5.42 -14.98 16.83
CA VAL A 409 -5.72 -15.45 18.18
C VAL A 409 -6.86 -14.64 18.82
N PHE A 410 -6.84 -13.31 18.64
CA PHE A 410 -7.89 -12.44 19.17
C PHE A 410 -9.26 -12.71 18.52
N VAL A 411 -9.30 -12.81 17.19
CA VAL A 411 -10.54 -13.10 16.44
C VAL A 411 -11.07 -14.50 16.78
N TYR A 412 -10.19 -15.50 16.89
CA TYR A 412 -10.58 -16.84 17.32
C TYR A 412 -11.21 -16.84 18.71
N ARG A 413 -10.58 -16.17 19.70
CA ARG A 413 -11.11 -16.11 21.07
C ARG A 413 -12.44 -15.38 21.19
N LYS A 414 -12.71 -14.39 20.33
CA LYS A 414 -13.92 -13.55 20.43
C LYS A 414 -15.07 -14.02 19.53
N TYR A 415 -14.76 -14.61 18.39
CA TYR A 415 -15.74 -14.94 17.34
C TYR A 415 -15.69 -16.41 16.89
N GLY A 416 -14.76 -17.22 17.42
CA GLY A 416 -14.60 -18.62 17.01
C GLY A 416 -14.05 -18.79 15.58
N LEU A 417 -13.74 -17.69 14.88
CA LEU A 417 -13.30 -17.72 13.50
C LEU A 417 -11.79 -18.00 13.42
N GLN A 418 -11.40 -18.92 12.57
CA GLN A 418 -10.00 -19.31 12.37
C GLN A 418 -9.72 -19.55 10.89
N PRO A 419 -8.52 -19.19 10.37
CA PRO A 419 -8.19 -19.33 8.94
C PRO A 419 -7.59 -20.71 8.58
N PHE A 420 -7.28 -21.55 9.57
CA PHE A 420 -6.55 -22.80 9.38
C PHE A 420 -7.50 -23.97 9.09
N TYR A 421 -7.86 -24.11 7.82
CA TYR A 421 -8.69 -25.20 7.32
C TYR A 421 -7.82 -26.25 6.62
N LYS A 422 -8.40 -27.43 6.39
CA LYS A 422 -7.74 -28.51 5.62
C LYS A 422 -7.29 -28.00 4.23
N GLU A 423 -8.14 -27.22 3.60
CA GLU A 423 -7.92 -26.64 2.26
C GLU A 423 -6.76 -25.62 2.26
N THR A 424 -6.60 -24.84 3.33
CA THR A 424 -5.46 -23.92 3.46
C THR A 424 -4.16 -24.65 3.68
N LEU A 425 -4.17 -25.74 4.47
CA LEU A 425 -2.99 -26.59 4.66
C LEU A 425 -2.59 -27.29 3.34
N GLN A 426 -3.54 -27.86 2.62
CA GLN A 426 -3.31 -28.49 1.32
C GLN A 426 -2.72 -27.49 0.31
N THR A 427 -3.26 -26.26 0.28
CA THR A 427 -2.73 -25.16 -0.55
C THR A 427 -1.30 -24.80 -0.17
N SER A 428 -0.99 -24.74 1.13
CA SER A 428 0.38 -24.45 1.62
C SER A 428 1.37 -25.55 1.19
N LEU A 429 1.00 -26.82 1.36
CA LEU A 429 1.82 -27.96 0.94
C LEU A 429 2.05 -27.96 -0.58
N PHE A 430 1.00 -27.71 -1.36
CA PHE A 430 1.11 -27.56 -2.81
C PHE A 430 2.10 -26.45 -3.19
N GLY A 431 1.99 -25.27 -2.57
CA GLY A 431 2.89 -24.16 -2.83
C GLY A 431 4.35 -24.49 -2.52
N ILE A 432 4.61 -25.06 -1.33
CA ILE A 432 5.98 -25.43 -0.90
C ILE A 432 6.59 -26.48 -1.85
N ILE A 433 5.85 -27.54 -2.19
CA ILE A 433 6.31 -28.58 -3.10
C ILE A 433 6.60 -28.02 -4.50
N THR A 434 5.71 -27.17 -5.00
CA THR A 434 5.85 -26.58 -6.34
C THR A 434 7.04 -25.61 -6.37
N ILE A 435 7.22 -24.77 -5.35
CA ILE A 435 8.40 -23.90 -5.25
C ILE A 435 9.67 -24.76 -5.17
N GLY A 436 9.73 -25.77 -4.29
CA GLY A 436 10.88 -26.64 -4.16
C GLY A 436 11.26 -27.38 -5.45
N GLY A 437 10.27 -27.81 -6.24
CA GLY A 437 10.50 -28.48 -7.50
C GLY A 437 10.95 -27.57 -8.65
N PHE A 438 10.37 -26.36 -8.74
CA PHE A 438 10.60 -25.49 -9.90
C PHE A 438 11.60 -24.35 -9.66
N PHE A 439 11.91 -24.01 -8.42
CA PHE A 439 12.84 -22.90 -8.12
C PHE A 439 14.27 -23.19 -8.56
N PHE A 440 14.72 -24.46 -8.40
CA PHE A 440 16.06 -24.90 -8.77
C PHE A 440 16.15 -25.52 -10.17
N TRP A 441 15.02 -25.69 -10.83
CA TRP A 441 14.97 -26.31 -12.14
C TRP A 441 14.69 -25.26 -13.22
N ASP A 442 15.64 -25.11 -14.15
CA ASP A 442 15.54 -24.22 -15.29
C ASP A 442 15.61 -25.02 -16.60
N PHE A 443 14.83 -24.57 -17.59
CA PHE A 443 14.96 -25.08 -18.95
C PHE A 443 16.20 -24.41 -19.60
N PRO A 444 16.91 -25.11 -20.50
CA PRO A 444 18.10 -24.57 -21.18
C PRO A 444 17.72 -23.61 -22.34
N PHE A 445 16.77 -22.69 -22.07
CA PHE A 445 16.27 -21.74 -23.06
C PHE A 445 16.45 -20.30 -22.58
N HIS A 446 16.20 -19.36 -23.49
CA HIS A 446 16.19 -17.94 -23.14
C HIS A 446 15.22 -17.66 -21.97
N PRO A 447 15.56 -16.71 -21.06
CA PRO A 447 14.75 -16.43 -19.87
C PRO A 447 13.25 -16.25 -20.12
N ILE A 448 12.86 -15.56 -21.19
CA ILE A 448 11.43 -15.37 -21.56
C ILE A 448 10.74 -16.70 -21.85
N VAL A 449 11.38 -17.61 -22.57
CA VAL A 449 10.84 -18.93 -22.89
C VAL A 449 10.73 -19.77 -21.62
N ASN A 450 11.75 -19.70 -20.76
CA ASN A 450 11.78 -20.38 -19.48
C ASN A 450 10.62 -19.92 -18.55
N ILE A 451 10.45 -18.60 -18.42
CA ILE A 451 9.32 -18.02 -17.66
C ILE A 451 7.97 -18.53 -18.22
N SER A 452 7.82 -18.52 -19.56
CA SER A 452 6.57 -18.95 -20.19
C SER A 452 6.28 -20.42 -19.92
N LEU A 453 7.27 -21.30 -20.10
CA LEU A 453 7.11 -22.73 -19.87
C LEU A 453 6.84 -23.07 -18.40
N LYS A 454 7.61 -22.50 -17.48
CA LYS A 454 7.38 -22.67 -16.04
C LYS A 454 5.99 -22.17 -15.63
N SER A 455 5.58 -21.02 -16.14
CA SER A 455 4.27 -20.43 -15.81
C SER A 455 3.12 -21.30 -16.34
N LEU A 456 3.23 -21.86 -17.53
CA LEU A 456 2.25 -22.80 -18.09
C LEU A 456 2.16 -24.08 -17.27
N LEU A 457 3.31 -24.66 -16.89
CA LEU A 457 3.33 -25.87 -16.06
C LEU A 457 2.76 -25.64 -14.67
N VAL A 458 3.19 -24.58 -14.00
CA VAL A 458 2.66 -24.21 -12.66
C VAL A 458 1.16 -23.89 -12.73
N GLY A 459 0.71 -23.18 -13.78
CA GLY A 459 -0.70 -22.89 -13.99
C GLY A 459 -1.53 -24.16 -14.20
N GLY A 460 -1.05 -25.07 -15.05
CA GLY A 460 -1.70 -26.38 -15.29
C GLY A 460 -1.76 -27.24 -14.02
N LEU A 461 -0.63 -27.33 -13.27
CA LEU A 461 -0.59 -28.04 -12.00
C LEU A 461 -1.55 -27.42 -10.96
N SER A 462 -1.63 -26.09 -10.91
CA SER A 462 -2.55 -25.40 -10.00
C SER A 462 -4.01 -25.69 -10.30
N ILE A 463 -4.40 -25.69 -11.58
CA ILE A 463 -5.76 -26.04 -12.03
C ILE A 463 -6.03 -27.51 -11.71
N PHE A 464 -5.12 -28.41 -12.04
CA PHE A 464 -5.27 -29.84 -11.74
C PHE A 464 -5.43 -30.08 -10.24
N PHE A 465 -4.61 -29.44 -9.42
CA PHE A 465 -4.68 -29.57 -7.96
C PHE A 465 -6.02 -29.06 -7.40
N LEU A 466 -6.47 -27.89 -7.87
CA LEU A 466 -7.75 -27.30 -7.47
C LEU A 466 -8.93 -28.25 -7.78
N LEU A 467 -8.94 -28.81 -8.99
CA LEU A 467 -10.01 -29.71 -9.45
C LEU A 467 -9.98 -31.05 -8.71
N LYS A 468 -8.78 -31.64 -8.54
CA LYS A 468 -8.62 -32.97 -7.92
C LYS A 468 -9.02 -32.97 -6.45
N PHE A 469 -8.61 -31.93 -5.70
CA PHE A 469 -8.88 -31.82 -4.26
C PHE A 469 -10.14 -31.02 -3.92
N ASN A 470 -10.83 -30.47 -4.94
CA ASN A 470 -12.04 -29.66 -4.79
C ASN A 470 -11.91 -28.60 -3.70
N LEU A 471 -10.76 -27.87 -3.70
CA LEU A 471 -10.39 -26.92 -2.63
C LEU A 471 -11.40 -25.79 -2.46
N SER A 472 -12.02 -25.34 -3.56
CA SER A 472 -13.03 -24.29 -3.57
C SER A 472 -14.11 -24.62 -4.59
N GLN A 473 -15.34 -24.82 -4.12
CA GLN A 473 -16.48 -25.05 -4.99
C GLN A 473 -16.73 -23.89 -5.98
N GLU A 474 -16.44 -22.65 -5.56
CA GLU A 474 -16.65 -21.46 -6.38
C GLU A 474 -15.63 -21.40 -7.53
N LEU A 475 -14.33 -21.56 -7.22
CA LEU A 475 -13.27 -21.57 -8.23
C LEU A 475 -13.39 -22.77 -9.17
N VAL A 476 -13.75 -23.96 -8.66
CA VAL A 476 -14.00 -25.14 -9.48
C VAL A 476 -15.15 -24.91 -10.46
N LYS A 477 -16.27 -24.33 -10.00
CA LYS A 477 -17.40 -23.97 -10.88
C LYS A 477 -17.00 -22.97 -11.96
N LEU A 478 -16.21 -21.96 -11.61
CA LEU A 478 -15.70 -20.95 -12.56
C LEU A 478 -14.84 -21.62 -13.65
N ILE A 479 -13.89 -22.46 -13.26
CA ILE A 479 -12.99 -23.14 -14.20
C ILE A 479 -13.75 -24.13 -15.08
N ARG A 480 -14.64 -24.93 -14.51
CA ARG A 480 -15.47 -25.85 -15.33
C ARG A 480 -16.28 -25.10 -16.37
N ARG A 481 -16.88 -23.95 -16.00
CA ARG A 481 -17.63 -23.13 -16.96
C ARG A 481 -16.73 -22.55 -18.05
N SER A 482 -15.52 -22.09 -17.71
CA SER A 482 -14.59 -21.50 -18.68
C SER A 482 -13.99 -22.53 -19.65
N LEU A 483 -13.85 -23.79 -19.20
CA LEU A 483 -13.32 -24.91 -19.99
C LEU A 483 -14.41 -25.76 -20.64
N ASN A 484 -15.70 -25.39 -20.53
CA ASN A 484 -16.86 -26.17 -20.98
C ASN A 484 -16.83 -27.62 -20.48
N LEU A 485 -16.27 -27.89 -19.32
CA LEU A 485 -16.27 -29.19 -18.67
C LEU A 485 -17.57 -29.32 -17.86
N HIS A 486 -18.40 -30.26 -18.25
CA HIS A 486 -19.64 -30.64 -17.54
C HIS A 486 -19.36 -31.35 -16.21
#